data_839ce1a754a13c9e024e4102fe8f6a43
#
_entry.id   839ce1a754a13c9e024e4102fe8f6a43
#
_cell.length_a   1.000
_cell.length_b   1.000
_cell.length_c   1.000
_cell.angle_alpha   90.00
_cell.angle_beta   90.00
_cell.angle_gamma   90.00
#
_symmetry.space_group_name_H-M   'P 1'
#
loop_
_entity.id
_entity.type
_entity.pdbx_description
1 polymer ?
#
loop_
_entity_poly.entity_id
_entity_poly.type
_entity_poly.pdbx_seq_one_letter_code
_entity_poly.pdbx_strand_id
1 'polypeptide(L)'
;MNKGYLFILTTAFLFGTMETALKFFGSLFHPIQITVLRFFIGGFMLLPLARAALKTHGAVLTKKDYLFFAKAGFIGVFVSMIFYQLAVVYGKAAVSGVLFSCNPIFVAVWAHFLLHETIDRYVISSLVLSAVGILSIVNPFHFRGTYLSVILIMLAAVTFGLYSVMGRPACQRLGGVTVTSYSFIFGAAELLVLVLLGRTAPIGHLLTSA
;
A
#
# COMPACT_ATOMS: atom_id res chain seq x y z
N MET A 1 -5.66 8.33 -28.13
CA MET A 1 -5.05 8.18 -26.79
C MET A 1 -5.60 6.89 -26.19
N ASN A 2 -4.76 5.89 -25.93
CA ASN A 2 -5.23 4.60 -25.41
C ASN A 2 -5.87 4.81 -24.04
N LYS A 3 -7.05 4.24 -23.82
CA LYS A 3 -7.80 4.32 -22.54
C LYS A 3 -6.92 4.00 -21.32
N GLY A 4 -5.91 3.13 -21.49
CA GLY A 4 -4.95 2.80 -20.45
C GLY A 4 -4.11 3.97 -19.93
N TYR A 5 -3.63 4.86 -20.82
CA TYR A 5 -2.88 6.04 -20.39
C TYR A 5 -3.72 7.03 -19.59
N LEU A 6 -5.01 7.17 -19.97
CA LEU A 6 -5.94 8.02 -19.23
C LEU A 6 -6.15 7.49 -17.80
N PHE A 7 -6.32 6.17 -17.64
CA PHE A 7 -6.44 5.55 -16.31
C PHE A 7 -5.18 5.74 -15.47
N ILE A 8 -3.99 5.59 -16.06
CA ILE A 8 -2.71 5.79 -15.36
C ILE A 8 -2.59 7.24 -14.88
N LEU A 9 -2.87 8.22 -15.75
CA LEU A 9 -2.83 9.64 -15.40
C LEU A 9 -3.83 9.99 -14.29
N THR A 10 -5.07 9.49 -14.40
CA THR A 10 -6.10 9.70 -13.37
C THR A 10 -5.66 9.11 -12.04
N THR A 11 -5.11 7.90 -12.05
CA THR A 11 -4.61 7.23 -10.84
C THR A 11 -3.45 8.02 -10.22
N ALA A 12 -2.49 8.46 -11.02
CA ALA A 12 -1.36 9.28 -10.55
C ALA A 12 -1.83 10.60 -9.93
N PHE A 13 -2.80 11.27 -10.54
CA PHE A 13 -3.39 12.49 -10.00
C PHE A 13 -4.11 12.25 -8.67
N LEU A 14 -4.93 11.19 -8.58
CA LEU A 14 -5.63 10.82 -7.35
C LEU A 14 -4.67 10.46 -6.22
N PHE A 15 -3.59 9.71 -6.51
CA PHE A 15 -2.56 9.41 -5.51
C PHE A 15 -1.82 10.66 -5.05
N GLY A 16 -1.47 11.57 -5.96
CA GLY A 16 -0.79 12.82 -5.61
C GLY A 16 -1.64 13.75 -4.73
N THR A 17 -2.95 13.82 -4.99
CA THR A 17 -3.87 14.63 -4.17
C THR A 17 -4.18 14.00 -2.83
N MET A 18 -4.10 12.68 -2.71
CA MET A 18 -4.39 11.93 -1.49
C MET A 18 -3.47 12.35 -0.32
N GLU A 19 -2.16 12.45 -0.56
CA GLU A 19 -1.18 12.83 0.47
C GLU A 19 -1.44 14.25 1.00
N THR A 20 -1.83 15.16 0.11
CA THR A 20 -2.18 16.55 0.50
C THR A 20 -3.46 16.57 1.32
N ALA A 21 -4.48 15.81 0.93
CA ALA A 21 -5.72 15.67 1.68
C ALA A 21 -5.48 15.05 3.07
N LEU A 22 -4.68 13.99 3.16
CA LEU A 22 -4.32 13.36 4.44
C LEU A 22 -3.60 14.33 5.39
N LYS A 23 -2.74 15.20 4.86
CA LYS A 23 -2.08 16.22 5.67
C LYS A 23 -3.07 17.26 6.21
N PHE A 24 -4.09 17.61 5.43
CA PHE A 24 -5.11 18.58 5.84
C PHE A 24 -6.00 18.03 6.96
N PHE A 25 -6.38 16.74 6.88
CA PHE A 25 -7.20 16.07 7.89
C PHE A 25 -6.39 15.48 9.04
N GLY A 26 -5.10 15.30 8.89
CA GLY A 26 -4.21 14.67 9.88
C GLY A 26 -4.06 15.45 11.19
N SER A 27 -4.47 16.74 11.22
CA SER A 27 -4.55 17.53 12.44
C SER A 27 -5.79 17.22 13.30
N LEU A 28 -6.80 16.57 12.74
CA LEU A 28 -8.09 16.28 13.40
C LEU A 28 -8.22 14.81 13.85
N PHE A 29 -7.52 13.90 13.19
CA PHE A 29 -7.65 12.45 13.43
C PHE A 29 -6.28 11.79 13.49
N HIS A 30 -6.18 10.74 14.31
CA HIS A 30 -4.97 9.93 14.34
C HIS A 30 -4.72 9.23 12.98
N PRO A 31 -3.48 9.25 12.44
CA PRO A 31 -3.18 8.72 11.09
C PRO A 31 -3.63 7.28 10.86
N ILE A 32 -3.55 6.42 11.90
CA ILE A 32 -4.00 5.02 11.83
C ILE A 32 -5.53 4.94 11.69
N GLN A 33 -6.29 5.79 12.39
CA GLN A 33 -7.75 5.83 12.29
C GLN A 33 -8.20 6.23 10.89
N ILE A 34 -7.56 7.23 10.30
CA ILE A 34 -7.80 7.64 8.91
C ILE A 34 -7.50 6.47 7.96
N THR A 35 -6.42 5.72 8.22
CA THR A 35 -6.05 4.56 7.41
C THR A 35 -7.12 3.47 7.48
N VAL A 36 -7.61 3.11 8.67
CA VAL A 36 -8.71 2.16 8.86
C VAL A 36 -9.94 2.60 8.06
N LEU A 37 -10.36 3.85 8.25
CA LEU A 37 -11.56 4.39 7.58
C LEU A 37 -11.42 4.37 6.06
N ARG A 38 -10.26 4.80 5.54
CA ARG A 38 -9.96 4.83 4.10
C ARG A 38 -10.03 3.46 3.46
N PHE A 39 -9.42 2.45 4.08
CA PHE A 39 -9.41 1.10 3.54
C PHE A 39 -10.77 0.41 3.68
N PHE A 40 -11.53 0.66 4.75
CA PHE A 40 -12.92 0.18 4.84
C PHE A 40 -13.79 0.81 3.75
N ILE A 41 -13.81 2.13 3.64
CA ILE A 41 -14.63 2.81 2.62
C ILE A 41 -14.22 2.33 1.23
N GLY A 42 -12.92 2.32 0.91
CA GLY A 42 -12.42 1.86 -0.40
C GLY A 42 -12.76 0.40 -0.68
N GLY A 43 -12.58 -0.48 0.30
CA GLY A 43 -12.92 -1.89 0.20
C GLY A 43 -14.41 -2.13 -0.05
N PHE A 44 -15.28 -1.47 0.71
CA PHE A 44 -16.74 -1.59 0.54
C PHE A 44 -17.23 -0.96 -0.75
N MET A 45 -16.70 0.18 -1.18
CA MET A 45 -17.04 0.80 -2.46
C MET A 45 -16.66 -0.07 -3.66
N LEU A 46 -15.61 -0.88 -3.54
CA LEU A 46 -15.18 -1.80 -4.58
C LEU A 46 -16.00 -3.11 -4.61
N LEU A 47 -16.77 -3.45 -3.56
CA LEU A 47 -17.53 -4.71 -3.49
C LEU A 47 -18.50 -4.95 -4.67
N PRO A 48 -19.29 -3.97 -5.13
CA PRO A 48 -20.15 -4.17 -6.30
C PRO A 48 -19.36 -4.53 -7.55
N LEU A 49 -18.23 -3.86 -7.77
CA LEU A 49 -17.32 -4.14 -8.88
C LEU A 49 -16.62 -5.50 -8.73
N ALA A 50 -16.25 -5.87 -7.50
CA ALA A 50 -15.68 -7.17 -7.18
C ALA A 50 -16.66 -8.32 -7.49
N ARG A 51 -17.96 -8.15 -7.14
CA ARG A 51 -19.01 -9.12 -7.49
C ARG A 51 -19.19 -9.24 -9.01
N ALA A 52 -19.15 -8.12 -9.73
CA ALA A 52 -19.22 -8.12 -11.18
C ALA A 52 -17.99 -8.84 -11.79
N ALA A 53 -16.79 -8.56 -11.29
CA ALA A 53 -15.56 -9.21 -11.71
C ALA A 53 -15.60 -10.74 -11.50
N LEU A 54 -16.08 -11.21 -10.35
CA LEU A 54 -16.25 -12.64 -10.07
C LEU A 54 -17.18 -13.33 -11.09
N LYS A 55 -18.30 -12.67 -11.43
CA LYS A 55 -19.21 -13.17 -12.47
C LYS A 55 -18.54 -13.26 -13.84
N THR A 56 -17.78 -12.22 -14.20
CA THR A 56 -17.06 -12.18 -15.48
C THR A 56 -15.99 -13.27 -15.59
N HIS A 57 -15.28 -13.54 -14.49
CA HIS A 57 -14.28 -14.61 -14.42
C HIS A 57 -14.87 -16.01 -14.18
N GLY A 58 -16.19 -16.13 -13.97
CA GLY A 58 -16.84 -17.40 -13.62
C GLY A 58 -16.30 -18.03 -12.33
N ALA A 59 -15.73 -17.22 -11.46
CA ALA A 59 -15.03 -17.68 -10.26
C ALA A 59 -15.93 -17.63 -9.03
N VAL A 60 -15.81 -18.67 -8.18
CA VAL A 60 -16.48 -18.74 -6.89
C VAL A 60 -15.44 -18.65 -5.79
N LEU A 61 -15.73 -17.86 -4.77
CA LEU A 61 -14.83 -17.70 -3.61
C LEU A 61 -14.86 -18.96 -2.74
N THR A 62 -13.70 -19.45 -2.40
CA THR A 62 -13.47 -20.60 -1.52
C THR A 62 -12.95 -20.14 -0.15
N LYS A 63 -12.99 -21.03 0.86
CA LYS A 63 -12.42 -20.76 2.18
C LYS A 63 -10.92 -20.41 2.10
N LYS A 64 -10.20 -21.00 1.14
CA LYS A 64 -8.78 -20.69 0.90
C LYS A 64 -8.58 -19.25 0.42
N ASP A 65 -9.53 -18.71 -0.36
CA ASP A 65 -9.47 -17.33 -0.83
C ASP A 65 -9.65 -16.32 0.29
N TYR A 66 -10.56 -16.57 1.21
CA TYR A 66 -10.72 -15.72 2.40
C TYR A 66 -9.47 -15.72 3.28
N LEU A 67 -8.85 -16.88 3.49
CA LEU A 67 -7.57 -16.97 4.20
C LEU A 67 -6.45 -16.22 3.46
N PHE A 68 -6.43 -16.31 2.13
CA PHE A 68 -5.50 -15.55 1.31
C PHE A 68 -5.73 -14.04 1.45
N PHE A 69 -6.98 -13.56 1.40
CA PHE A 69 -7.30 -12.14 1.57
C PHE A 69 -6.93 -11.62 2.95
N ALA A 70 -7.11 -12.41 4.01
CA ALA A 70 -6.64 -12.06 5.34
C ALA A 70 -5.11 -11.91 5.37
N LYS A 71 -4.35 -12.88 4.87
CA LYS A 71 -2.88 -12.80 4.79
C LYS A 71 -2.41 -11.61 3.93
N ALA A 72 -3.05 -11.41 2.78
CA ALA A 72 -2.72 -10.31 1.88
C ALA A 72 -3.06 -8.95 2.51
N GLY A 73 -4.22 -8.84 3.18
CA GLY A 73 -4.62 -7.67 3.96
C GLY A 73 -3.67 -7.38 5.11
N PHE A 74 -3.25 -8.42 5.84
CA PHE A 74 -2.27 -8.30 6.91
C PHE A 74 -0.94 -7.72 6.41
N ILE A 75 -0.37 -8.27 5.34
CA ILE A 75 0.92 -7.80 4.81
C ILE A 75 0.78 -6.42 4.16
N GLY A 76 -0.20 -6.23 3.28
CA GLY A 76 -0.32 -5.02 2.45
C GLY A 76 -0.97 -3.83 3.12
N VAL A 77 -1.97 -4.07 3.99
CA VAL A 77 -2.71 -2.99 4.66
C VAL A 77 -2.28 -2.85 6.11
N PHE A 78 -2.27 -3.92 6.88
CA PHE A 78 -1.93 -3.83 8.30
C PHE A 78 -0.44 -3.49 8.49
N VAL A 79 0.48 -4.35 8.07
CA VAL A 79 1.93 -4.17 8.31
C VAL A 79 2.50 -3.01 7.50
N SER A 80 2.24 -2.99 6.19
CA SER A 80 2.83 -1.98 5.30
C SER A 80 2.34 -0.57 5.64
N MET A 81 1.04 -0.39 5.89
CA MET A 81 0.51 0.94 6.18
C MET A 81 0.86 1.43 7.58
N ILE A 82 1.04 0.55 8.58
CA ILE A 82 1.59 0.96 9.88
C ILE A 82 3.00 1.51 9.70
N PHE A 83 3.89 0.80 8.99
CA PHE A 83 5.24 1.30 8.72
C PHE A 83 5.22 2.62 7.95
N TYR A 84 4.33 2.74 6.95
CA TYR A 84 4.17 3.97 6.19
C TYR A 84 3.74 5.14 7.09
N GLN A 85 2.73 4.96 7.93
CA GLN A 85 2.23 6.00 8.82
C GLN A 85 3.27 6.41 9.86
N LEU A 86 3.97 5.45 10.46
CA LEU A 86 5.08 5.74 11.38
C LEU A 86 6.20 6.51 10.68
N ALA A 87 6.53 6.17 9.43
CA ALA A 87 7.51 6.90 8.64
C ALA A 87 7.09 8.37 8.40
N VAL A 88 5.81 8.62 8.16
CA VAL A 88 5.26 9.97 8.00
C VAL A 88 5.30 10.74 9.32
N VAL A 89 5.00 10.09 10.44
CA VAL A 89 5.04 10.71 11.79
C VAL A 89 6.47 11.11 12.18
N TYR A 90 7.45 10.22 11.97
CA TYR A 90 8.86 10.48 12.30
C TYR A 90 9.62 11.28 11.24
N GLY A 91 9.01 11.54 10.08
CA GLY A 91 9.64 12.23 8.96
C GLY A 91 8.75 13.30 8.33
N LYS A 92 9.01 13.59 7.07
CA LYS A 92 8.19 14.49 6.25
C LYS A 92 7.35 13.68 5.29
N ALA A 93 6.03 13.91 5.25
CA ALA A 93 5.09 13.20 4.37
C ALA A 93 5.54 13.20 2.90
N ALA A 94 6.00 14.34 2.38
CA ALA A 94 6.50 14.45 1.01
C ALA A 94 7.71 13.54 0.75
N VAL A 95 8.66 13.47 1.69
CA VAL A 95 9.84 12.60 1.56
C VAL A 95 9.44 11.14 1.66
N SER A 96 8.53 10.80 2.57
CA SER A 96 8.01 9.43 2.70
C SER A 96 7.30 8.98 1.43
N GLY A 97 6.47 9.82 0.81
CA GLY A 97 5.80 9.51 -0.45
C GLY A 97 6.78 9.27 -1.60
N VAL A 98 7.83 10.13 -1.72
CA VAL A 98 8.87 9.96 -2.74
C VAL A 98 9.67 8.69 -2.51
N LEU A 99 10.09 8.40 -1.28
CA LEU A 99 10.82 7.17 -0.96
C LEU A 99 9.95 5.91 -1.16
N PHE A 100 8.64 5.97 -0.88
CA PHE A 100 7.72 4.87 -1.16
C PHE A 100 7.60 4.56 -2.66
N SER A 101 7.91 5.52 -3.53
CA SER A 101 7.98 5.31 -4.98
C SER A 101 9.10 4.34 -5.42
N CYS A 102 10.00 3.92 -4.51
CA CYS A 102 10.91 2.79 -4.72
C CYS A 102 10.20 1.43 -4.76
N ASN A 103 8.92 1.35 -4.40
CA ASN A 103 8.15 0.10 -4.36
C ASN A 103 8.30 -0.79 -5.62
N PRO A 104 8.30 -0.28 -6.87
CA PRO A 104 8.53 -1.10 -8.06
C PRO A 104 9.83 -1.91 -8.04
N ILE A 105 10.86 -1.42 -7.36
CA ILE A 105 12.14 -2.15 -7.19
C ILE A 105 11.89 -3.43 -6.38
N PHE A 106 11.20 -3.31 -5.26
CA PHE A 106 10.87 -4.45 -4.40
C PHE A 106 9.87 -5.39 -5.06
N VAL A 107 8.92 -4.87 -5.84
CA VAL A 107 8.00 -5.69 -6.66
C VAL A 107 8.78 -6.53 -7.66
N ALA A 108 9.76 -5.97 -8.38
CA ALA A 108 10.59 -6.72 -9.32
C ALA A 108 11.41 -7.82 -8.63
N VAL A 109 12.00 -7.50 -7.46
CA VAL A 109 12.76 -8.47 -6.65
C VAL A 109 11.85 -9.61 -6.19
N TRP A 110 10.69 -9.31 -5.60
CA TRP A 110 9.74 -10.33 -5.16
C TRP A 110 9.17 -11.15 -6.32
N ALA A 111 8.90 -10.53 -7.48
CA ALA A 111 8.43 -11.22 -8.68
C ALA A 111 9.47 -12.22 -9.18
N HIS A 112 10.74 -11.86 -9.15
CA HIS A 112 11.82 -12.78 -9.50
C HIS A 112 11.88 -13.99 -8.56
N PHE A 113 11.83 -13.77 -7.23
CA PHE A 113 11.95 -14.85 -6.25
C PHE A 113 10.70 -15.71 -6.11
N LEU A 114 9.48 -15.12 -6.13
CA LEU A 114 8.24 -15.87 -5.90
C LEU A 114 7.60 -16.42 -7.19
N LEU A 115 7.73 -15.70 -8.30
CA LEU A 115 7.09 -16.05 -9.55
C LEU A 115 8.08 -16.53 -10.62
N HIS A 116 9.40 -16.54 -10.27
CA HIS A 116 10.49 -16.89 -11.20
C HIS A 116 10.48 -16.05 -12.49
N GLU A 117 9.99 -14.80 -12.39
CA GLU A 117 10.01 -13.87 -13.53
C GLU A 117 11.46 -13.47 -13.84
N THR A 118 11.81 -13.42 -15.12
CA THR A 118 13.13 -12.98 -15.56
C THR A 118 13.22 -11.46 -15.47
N ILE A 119 14.28 -10.97 -14.84
CA ILE A 119 14.56 -9.53 -14.80
C ILE A 119 15.25 -9.16 -16.12
N ASP A 120 14.47 -8.62 -17.06
CA ASP A 120 15.00 -8.17 -18.35
C ASP A 120 15.72 -6.83 -18.20
N ARG A 121 16.63 -6.55 -19.16
CA ARG A 121 17.40 -5.28 -19.23
C ARG A 121 16.52 -4.03 -19.20
N TYR A 122 15.30 -4.11 -19.77
CA TYR A 122 14.35 -3.01 -19.75
C TYR A 122 13.79 -2.76 -18.33
N VAL A 123 13.57 -3.81 -17.57
CA VAL A 123 13.19 -3.70 -16.15
C VAL A 123 14.32 -3.06 -15.37
N ILE A 124 15.56 -3.53 -15.55
CA ILE A 124 16.73 -2.95 -14.87
C ILE A 124 16.89 -1.46 -15.20
N SER A 125 16.81 -1.09 -16.48
CA SER A 125 16.95 0.32 -16.88
C SER A 125 15.86 1.21 -16.30
N SER A 126 14.61 0.74 -16.25
CA SER A 126 13.49 1.48 -15.63
C SER A 126 13.65 1.64 -14.12
N LEU A 127 14.16 0.62 -13.42
CA LEU A 127 14.45 0.66 -12.00
C LEU A 127 15.60 1.64 -11.67
N VAL A 128 16.68 1.60 -12.47
CA VAL A 128 17.80 2.55 -12.33
C VAL A 128 17.32 3.99 -12.55
N LEU A 129 16.53 4.23 -13.60
CA LEU A 129 15.99 5.56 -13.86
C LEU A 129 15.09 6.05 -12.73
N SER A 130 14.25 5.17 -12.18
CA SER A 130 13.42 5.48 -11.01
C SER A 130 14.27 5.81 -9.79
N ALA A 131 15.32 5.04 -9.51
CA ALA A 131 16.23 5.28 -8.39
C ALA A 131 16.96 6.63 -8.52
N VAL A 132 17.44 6.96 -9.73
CA VAL A 132 18.06 8.27 -10.00
C VAL A 132 17.07 9.41 -9.79
N GLY A 133 15.83 9.27 -10.28
CA GLY A 133 14.76 10.26 -10.05
C GLY A 133 14.49 10.50 -8.56
N ILE A 134 14.41 9.44 -7.77
CA ILE A 134 14.17 9.53 -6.31
C ILE A 134 15.36 10.20 -5.61
N LEU A 135 16.60 9.81 -5.93
CA LEU A 135 17.81 10.42 -5.35
C LEU A 135 17.92 11.92 -5.69
N SER A 136 17.50 12.31 -6.89
CA SER A 136 17.49 13.72 -7.30
C SER A 136 16.50 14.56 -6.49
N ILE A 137 15.35 13.98 -6.10
CA ILE A 137 14.31 14.68 -5.32
C ILE A 137 14.67 14.72 -3.83
N VAL A 138 15.15 13.60 -3.27
CA VAL A 138 15.43 13.47 -1.84
C VAL A 138 16.68 14.23 -1.42
N ASN A 139 17.61 14.46 -2.33
CA ASN A 139 18.92 15.08 -2.08
C ASN A 139 19.59 14.52 -0.81
N PRO A 140 20.27 13.39 -0.89
CA PRO A 140 20.82 12.68 0.27
C PRO A 140 21.85 13.50 1.07
N PHE A 141 22.49 14.51 0.45
CA PHE A 141 23.48 15.38 1.09
C PHE A 141 22.87 16.46 1.99
N HIS A 142 21.57 16.76 1.81
CA HIS A 142 20.81 17.74 2.62
C HIS A 142 19.58 17.12 3.26
N PHE A 143 19.61 15.81 3.50
CA PHE A 143 18.48 15.09 4.09
C PHE A 143 18.22 15.57 5.52
N ARG A 144 17.11 16.31 5.70
CA ARG A 144 16.63 16.80 7.01
C ARG A 144 15.58 15.86 7.62
N GLY A 145 15.65 14.56 7.38
CA GLY A 145 14.74 13.57 7.93
C GLY A 145 15.42 12.70 8.99
N THR A 146 14.61 11.98 9.76
CA THR A 146 15.11 10.99 10.73
C THR A 146 15.47 9.71 9.98
N TYR A 147 16.62 9.10 10.24
CA TYR A 147 17.00 7.79 9.68
C TYR A 147 15.93 6.71 9.93
N LEU A 148 15.27 6.78 11.09
CA LEU A 148 14.16 5.89 11.42
C LEU A 148 13.02 5.98 10.40
N SER A 149 12.66 7.20 9.95
CA SER A 149 11.63 7.38 8.91
C SER A 149 12.02 6.69 7.59
N VAL A 150 13.30 6.76 7.20
CA VAL A 150 13.79 6.08 5.98
C VAL A 150 13.68 4.57 6.12
N ILE A 151 14.10 4.00 7.25
CA ILE A 151 14.01 2.57 7.51
C ILE A 151 12.54 2.11 7.46
N LEU A 152 11.65 2.82 8.13
CA LEU A 152 10.23 2.49 8.17
C LEU A 152 9.59 2.54 6.79
N ILE A 153 9.91 3.56 5.96
CA ILE A 153 9.34 3.64 4.62
C ILE A 153 9.88 2.56 3.69
N MET A 154 11.15 2.17 3.85
CA MET A 154 11.72 1.04 3.11
C MET A 154 11.04 -0.27 3.50
N LEU A 155 10.78 -0.52 4.79
CA LEU A 155 10.01 -1.68 5.27
C LEU A 155 8.59 -1.67 4.71
N ALA A 156 7.93 -0.50 4.67
CA ALA A 156 6.63 -0.35 4.05
C ALA A 156 6.65 -0.71 2.56
N ALA A 157 7.63 -0.23 1.81
CA ALA A 157 7.78 -0.51 0.38
C ALA A 157 8.07 -2.00 0.11
N VAL A 158 8.93 -2.63 0.92
CA VAL A 158 9.24 -4.07 0.84
C VAL A 158 7.98 -4.91 1.06
N THR A 159 7.24 -4.64 2.15
CA THR A 159 6.03 -5.40 2.51
C THR A 159 4.88 -5.16 1.52
N PHE A 160 4.73 -3.93 1.02
CA PHE A 160 3.74 -3.64 -0.02
C PHE A 160 4.10 -4.26 -1.37
N GLY A 161 5.40 -4.31 -1.71
CA GLY A 161 5.89 -5.04 -2.88
C GLY A 161 5.56 -6.53 -2.80
N LEU A 162 5.77 -7.14 -1.64
CA LEU A 162 5.41 -8.54 -1.37
C LEU A 162 3.90 -8.78 -1.57
N TYR A 163 3.04 -7.93 -0.97
CA TYR A 163 1.59 -7.96 -1.15
C TYR A 163 1.22 -7.91 -2.64
N SER A 164 1.82 -7.01 -3.39
CA SER A 164 1.54 -6.79 -4.82
C SER A 164 1.86 -8.04 -5.65
N VAL A 165 2.95 -8.72 -5.35
CA VAL A 165 3.38 -9.94 -6.08
C VAL A 165 2.57 -11.16 -5.66
N MET A 166 2.33 -11.35 -4.37
CA MET A 166 1.47 -12.44 -3.86
C MET A 166 0.05 -12.38 -4.44
N GLY A 167 -0.45 -11.17 -4.70
CA GLY A 167 -1.76 -10.95 -5.28
C GLY A 167 -1.91 -11.38 -6.74
N ARG A 168 -0.81 -11.42 -7.53
CA ARG A 168 -0.89 -11.66 -8.99
C ARG A 168 -1.61 -12.95 -9.41
N PRO A 169 -1.33 -14.15 -8.86
CA PRO A 169 -2.03 -15.36 -9.22
C PRO A 169 -3.53 -15.31 -8.86
N ALA A 170 -3.85 -14.72 -7.70
CA ALA A 170 -5.24 -14.53 -7.29
C ALA A 170 -5.98 -13.52 -8.20
N CYS A 171 -5.30 -12.46 -8.64
CA CYS A 171 -5.86 -11.47 -9.57
C CYS A 171 -6.19 -12.08 -10.94
N GLN A 172 -5.37 -13.02 -11.42
CA GLN A 172 -5.64 -13.73 -12.69
C GLN A 172 -6.90 -14.59 -12.60
N ARG A 173 -7.17 -15.21 -11.45
CA ARG A 173 -8.32 -16.08 -11.23
C ARG A 173 -9.59 -15.35 -10.82
N LEU A 174 -9.49 -14.38 -9.92
CA LEU A 174 -10.63 -13.73 -9.27
C LEU A 174 -10.90 -12.31 -9.77
N GLY A 175 -9.98 -11.77 -10.58
CA GLY A 175 -9.95 -10.35 -10.95
C GLY A 175 -9.29 -9.46 -9.91
N GLY A 176 -8.50 -8.49 -10.35
CA GLY A 176 -7.72 -7.61 -9.47
C GLY A 176 -8.60 -6.79 -8.51
N VAL A 177 -9.76 -6.33 -8.97
CA VAL A 177 -10.71 -5.57 -8.14
C VAL A 177 -11.22 -6.40 -6.97
N THR A 178 -11.47 -7.71 -7.18
CA THR A 178 -11.91 -8.62 -6.13
C THR A 178 -10.82 -8.78 -5.07
N VAL A 179 -9.60 -9.07 -5.50
CA VAL A 179 -8.46 -9.25 -4.58
C VAL A 179 -8.23 -7.98 -3.76
N THR A 180 -8.23 -6.81 -4.40
CA THR A 180 -8.04 -5.53 -3.72
C THR A 180 -9.15 -5.24 -2.72
N SER A 181 -10.43 -5.37 -3.12
CA SER A 181 -11.59 -5.09 -2.26
C SER A 181 -11.56 -5.93 -0.99
N TYR A 182 -11.42 -7.25 -1.14
CA TYR A 182 -11.40 -8.15 0.03
C TYR A 182 -10.15 -7.96 0.89
N SER A 183 -8.96 -7.81 0.30
CA SER A 183 -7.73 -7.55 1.06
C SER A 183 -7.80 -6.23 1.85
N PHE A 184 -8.45 -5.21 1.30
CA PHE A 184 -8.65 -3.94 1.99
C PHE A 184 -9.60 -4.09 3.18
N ILE A 185 -10.71 -4.81 3.03
CA ILE A 185 -11.66 -5.04 4.12
C ILE A 185 -11.02 -5.86 5.24
N PHE A 186 -10.33 -6.96 4.91
CA PHE A 186 -9.67 -7.80 5.92
C PHE A 186 -8.55 -7.04 6.63
N GLY A 187 -7.66 -6.37 5.89
CA GLY A 187 -6.57 -5.61 6.49
C GLY A 187 -7.05 -4.41 7.32
N ALA A 188 -8.13 -3.75 6.90
CA ALA A 188 -8.75 -2.69 7.70
C ALA A 188 -9.41 -3.24 8.97
N ALA A 189 -10.00 -4.45 8.92
CA ALA A 189 -10.55 -5.12 10.09
C ALA A 189 -9.45 -5.47 11.10
N GLU A 190 -8.31 -5.98 10.63
CA GLU A 190 -7.14 -6.27 11.45
C GLU A 190 -6.57 -5.00 12.11
N LEU A 191 -6.46 -3.91 11.35
CA LEU A 191 -6.08 -2.60 11.89
C LEU A 191 -7.09 -2.09 12.92
N LEU A 192 -8.38 -2.26 12.68
CA LEU A 192 -9.42 -1.86 13.63
C LEU A 192 -9.29 -2.62 14.95
N VAL A 193 -9.02 -3.92 14.90
CA VAL A 193 -8.78 -4.74 16.10
C VAL A 193 -7.58 -4.18 16.88
N LEU A 194 -6.48 -3.82 16.20
CA LEU A 194 -5.33 -3.18 16.86
C LEU A 194 -5.71 -1.86 17.54
N VAL A 195 -6.47 -1.00 16.85
CA VAL A 195 -6.91 0.30 17.40
C VAL A 195 -7.81 0.11 18.62
N LEU A 196 -8.72 -0.86 18.59
CA LEU A 196 -9.62 -1.17 19.72
C LEU A 196 -8.84 -1.74 20.92
N LEU A 197 -7.91 -2.64 20.69
CA LEU A 197 -7.04 -3.19 21.72
C LEU A 197 -6.08 -2.14 22.28
N GLY A 198 -5.56 -1.24 21.44
CA GLY A 198 -4.67 -0.16 21.84
C GLY A 198 -5.33 0.86 22.78
N ARG A 199 -6.65 1.02 22.73
CA ARG A 199 -7.39 1.85 23.70
C ARG A 199 -7.45 1.25 25.11
N THR A 200 -7.23 -0.05 25.22
CA THR A 200 -7.27 -0.78 26.50
C THR A 200 -5.86 -1.07 27.05
N ALA A 201 -4.80 -0.78 26.28
CA ALA A 201 -3.40 -1.00 26.66
C ALA A 201 -2.64 0.33 26.84
N PRO A 202 -1.53 0.36 27.63
CA PRO A 202 -0.68 1.55 27.82
C PRO A 202 -0.06 2.09 26.50
N ILE A 203 -0.14 1.34 25.40
CA ILE A 203 0.21 1.77 24.04
C ILE A 203 -0.80 2.83 23.49
N GLY A 204 -1.92 3.05 24.20
CA GLY A 204 -2.94 4.04 23.82
C GLY A 204 -2.41 5.44 23.61
N HIS A 205 -1.39 5.86 24.36
CA HIS A 205 -0.77 7.18 24.20
C HIS A 205 -0.08 7.38 22.85
N LEU A 206 0.51 6.32 22.25
CA LEU A 206 1.11 6.38 20.92
C LEU A 206 0.06 6.41 19.79
N LEU A 207 -1.15 5.94 20.09
CA LEU A 207 -2.26 5.86 19.12
C LEU A 207 -3.28 6.99 19.26
N THR A 208 -3.25 7.74 20.37
CA THR A 208 -4.25 8.77 20.70
C THR A 208 -3.68 10.17 20.94
N SER A 209 -2.37 10.31 21.11
CA SER A 209 -1.72 11.63 21.26
C SER A 209 -1.30 12.14 19.89
N ALA A 210 -2.09 12.99 19.29
CA ALA A 210 -1.71 13.97 18.28
C ALA A 210 -2.04 15.34 18.84
#